data_5f4f4db409a7f7996411402aaaceaa58
#
_entry.id   5f4f4db409a7f7996411402aaaceaa58
#
_cell.length_a   1.000
_cell.length_b   1.000
_cell.length_c   1.000
_cell.angle_alpha   90.00
_cell.angle_beta   90.00
_cell.angle_gamma   90.00
#
_symmetry.space_group_name_H-M   'P 1'
#
loop_
_entity.id
_entity.type
_entity.pdbx_description
1 polymer ?
#
loop_
_entity_poly.entity_id
_entity_poly.type
_entity_poly.pdbx_seq_one_letter_code
_entity_poly.pdbx_strand_id
1 'polypeptide(L)'
;SGKLCRMTKMKFYLAPMEGLTGFVFRNAYQKHFGNIDTYFTPFINNKKMNYKEIKDILPEHNEGMHVVPQILTNRAEDFLAIAKELGNYGYESVNLNLGCPSGTVVAKHRGAGFLAVPEELDHFLEEIFAECPLRISVKTRVGVNDAGEWEHLLSIYEKFPMEELIIHPRVQKDFYNNTPDMEAFLYAVENSRHTLCYNGDICSVEDYRTWRQQMEEKRKCAFMQESGQQ
;
A
#
# COMPACT_ATOMS: atom_id res chain seq x y z
N SER A 1 -11.27 -5.57 32.23
CA SER A 1 -12.23 -6.05 31.20
C SER A 1 -11.46 -6.34 29.93
N GLY A 2 -11.11 -7.65 29.74
CA GLY A 2 -10.36 -8.08 28.59
C GLY A 2 -11.15 -7.83 27.30
N LYS A 3 -10.66 -6.94 26.46
CA LYS A 3 -11.10 -6.87 25.05
C LYS A 3 -10.69 -8.18 24.37
N LEU A 4 -11.65 -9.10 24.23
CA LEU A 4 -11.52 -10.25 23.36
C LEU A 4 -11.29 -9.71 21.95
N CYS A 5 -10.04 -9.74 21.49
CA CYS A 5 -9.69 -9.36 20.13
C CYS A 5 -10.37 -10.37 19.22
N ARG A 6 -11.55 -10.02 18.65
CA ARG A 6 -12.16 -10.80 17.59
C ARG A 6 -11.11 -10.91 16.48
N MET A 7 -10.70 -12.13 16.17
CA MET A 7 -9.90 -12.42 15.00
C MET A 7 -10.73 -11.98 13.78
N THR A 8 -10.50 -10.78 13.29
CA THR A 8 -11.05 -10.35 12.01
C THR A 8 -10.49 -11.29 10.95
N LYS A 9 -11.36 -11.77 10.06
CA LYS A 9 -10.96 -12.63 8.93
C LYS A 9 -9.82 -11.94 8.21
N MET A 10 -8.68 -12.63 8.06
CA MET A 10 -7.54 -12.09 7.31
C MET A 10 -7.94 -11.82 5.87
N LYS A 11 -7.55 -10.66 5.35
CA LYS A 11 -7.79 -10.27 3.97
C LYS A 11 -6.56 -10.54 3.12
N PHE A 12 -6.79 -10.94 1.88
CA PHE A 12 -5.74 -11.19 0.88
C PHE A 12 -5.91 -10.23 -0.29
N TYR A 13 -4.82 -9.58 -0.65
CA TYR A 13 -4.77 -8.60 -1.74
C TYR A 13 -3.85 -9.07 -2.86
N LEU A 14 -4.24 -8.79 -4.09
CA LEU A 14 -3.35 -8.93 -5.24
C LEU A 14 -2.63 -7.60 -5.46
N ALA A 15 -1.33 -7.59 -5.17
CA ALA A 15 -0.50 -6.39 -5.32
C ALA A 15 -0.44 -5.92 -6.79
N PRO A 16 -0.40 -4.60 -7.03
CA PRO A 16 -0.28 -4.06 -8.38
C PRO A 16 1.11 -4.33 -8.96
N MET A 17 1.15 -4.71 -10.23
CA MET A 17 2.40 -4.86 -10.99
C MET A 17 2.22 -4.30 -12.39
N GLU A 18 2.99 -3.26 -12.72
CA GLU A 18 2.96 -2.64 -14.04
C GLU A 18 3.27 -3.66 -15.13
N GLY A 19 2.50 -3.64 -16.22
CA GLY A 19 2.64 -4.57 -17.34
C GLY A 19 2.02 -5.96 -17.13
N LEU A 20 1.63 -6.32 -15.90
CA LEU A 20 1.10 -7.65 -15.58
C LEU A 20 -0.36 -7.60 -15.08
N THR A 21 -0.64 -6.86 -14.01
CA THR A 21 -1.92 -6.94 -13.29
C THR A 21 -3.03 -6.07 -13.90
N GLY A 22 -3.05 -5.91 -15.23
CA GLY A 22 -4.15 -5.29 -15.96
C GLY A 22 -5.45 -6.10 -15.83
N PHE A 23 -6.57 -5.54 -16.34
CA PHE A 23 -7.90 -6.13 -16.14
C PHE A 23 -8.01 -7.57 -16.66
N VAL A 24 -7.34 -7.91 -17.77
CA VAL A 24 -7.34 -9.27 -18.32
C VAL A 24 -6.75 -10.27 -17.34
N PHE A 25 -5.61 -9.94 -16.73
CA PHE A 25 -4.97 -10.77 -15.71
C PHE A 25 -5.85 -10.90 -14.47
N ARG A 26 -6.40 -9.78 -13.95
CA ARG A 26 -7.27 -9.80 -12.77
C ARG A 26 -8.48 -10.67 -12.96
N ASN A 27 -9.15 -10.57 -14.11
CA ASN A 27 -10.31 -11.41 -14.47
C ASN A 27 -9.94 -12.91 -14.57
N ALA A 28 -8.81 -13.23 -15.21
CA ALA A 28 -8.33 -14.59 -15.29
C ALA A 28 -8.01 -15.14 -13.90
N TYR A 29 -7.33 -14.35 -13.06
CA TYR A 29 -7.00 -14.74 -11.70
C TYR A 29 -8.26 -14.98 -10.85
N GLN A 30 -9.20 -14.05 -10.87
CA GLN A 30 -10.49 -14.18 -10.15
C GLN A 30 -11.25 -15.41 -10.58
N LYS A 31 -11.31 -15.68 -11.90
CA LYS A 31 -12.01 -16.84 -12.45
C LYS A 31 -11.43 -18.18 -12.01
N HIS A 32 -10.11 -18.28 -11.92
CA HIS A 32 -9.42 -19.57 -11.68
C HIS A 32 -9.03 -19.80 -10.23
N PHE A 33 -8.72 -18.76 -9.47
CA PHE A 33 -8.24 -18.89 -8.10
C PHE A 33 -9.22 -18.30 -7.07
N GLY A 34 -9.84 -17.15 -7.35
CA GLY A 34 -10.73 -16.48 -6.39
C GLY A 34 -10.01 -16.07 -5.10
N ASN A 35 -10.78 -15.89 -4.02
CA ASN A 35 -10.29 -15.64 -2.65
C ASN A 35 -9.37 -14.41 -2.48
N ILE A 36 -9.42 -13.45 -3.40
CA ILE A 36 -8.78 -12.15 -3.25
C ILE A 36 -9.84 -11.14 -2.81
N ASP A 37 -9.60 -10.47 -1.71
CA ASP A 37 -10.50 -9.47 -1.16
C ASP A 37 -10.36 -8.10 -1.85
N THR A 38 -9.15 -7.76 -2.33
CA THR A 38 -8.90 -6.50 -3.03
C THR A 38 -7.86 -6.67 -4.13
N TYR A 39 -8.20 -6.16 -5.30
CA TYR A 39 -7.31 -6.03 -6.45
C TYR A 39 -6.90 -4.57 -6.62
N PHE A 40 -5.68 -4.35 -7.12
CA PHE A 40 -5.20 -3.02 -7.48
C PHE A 40 -4.93 -2.95 -8.98
N THR A 41 -5.21 -1.80 -9.59
CA THR A 41 -4.82 -1.59 -10.99
C THR A 41 -3.30 -1.37 -11.09
N PRO A 42 -2.68 -1.60 -12.25
CA PRO A 42 -1.42 -0.95 -12.56
C PRO A 42 -1.54 0.56 -12.29
N PHE A 43 -0.43 1.22 -11.97
CA PHE A 43 -0.50 2.62 -11.58
C PHE A 43 -0.90 3.53 -12.76
N ILE A 44 -1.74 4.51 -12.48
CA ILE A 44 -2.14 5.59 -13.36
C ILE A 44 -1.16 6.75 -13.09
N ASN A 45 -0.46 7.21 -14.11
CA ASN A 45 0.53 8.28 -13.96
C ASN A 45 0.30 9.49 -14.88
N ASN A 46 -0.75 9.46 -15.67
CA ASN A 46 -1.11 10.53 -16.58
C ASN A 46 -2.33 11.30 -16.06
N LYS A 47 -2.22 12.61 -15.90
CA LYS A 47 -3.34 13.49 -15.50
C LYS A 47 -4.57 13.27 -16.39
N LYS A 48 -4.36 13.06 -17.69
CA LYS A 48 -5.36 12.55 -18.62
C LYS A 48 -5.06 11.09 -18.90
N MET A 49 -5.89 10.19 -18.37
CA MET A 49 -5.72 8.76 -18.55
C MET A 49 -5.66 8.36 -20.01
N ASN A 50 -4.70 7.53 -20.37
CA ASN A 50 -4.60 6.95 -21.69
C ASN A 50 -5.56 5.77 -21.86
N TYR A 51 -5.67 5.25 -23.09
CA TYR A 51 -6.60 4.17 -23.41
C TYR A 51 -6.39 2.89 -22.59
N LYS A 52 -5.13 2.54 -22.27
CA LYS A 52 -4.81 1.36 -21.46
C LYS A 52 -5.27 1.56 -20.02
N GLU A 53 -4.96 2.72 -19.44
CA GLU A 53 -5.37 3.08 -18.07
C GLU A 53 -6.90 3.10 -17.93
N ILE A 54 -7.61 3.65 -18.94
CA ILE A 54 -9.07 3.65 -18.96
C ILE A 54 -9.62 2.22 -18.99
N LYS A 55 -9.08 1.34 -19.85
CA LYS A 55 -9.52 -0.07 -19.91
C LYS A 55 -9.37 -0.79 -18.58
N ASP A 56 -8.34 -0.46 -17.82
CA ASP A 56 -8.07 -1.10 -16.53
C ASP A 56 -9.06 -0.68 -15.44
N ILE A 57 -9.76 0.46 -15.63
CA ILE A 57 -10.68 1.00 -14.62
C ILE A 57 -12.16 0.96 -15.03
N LEU A 58 -12.49 0.54 -16.26
CA LEU A 58 -13.89 0.42 -16.68
C LEU A 58 -14.66 -0.53 -15.77
N PRO A 59 -15.82 -0.13 -15.21
CA PRO A 59 -16.62 -0.98 -14.32
C PRO A 59 -16.94 -2.36 -14.93
N GLU A 60 -17.31 -2.41 -16.20
CA GLU A 60 -17.62 -3.64 -16.91
C GLU A 60 -16.41 -4.60 -17.04
N HIS A 61 -15.20 -4.10 -16.97
CA HIS A 61 -13.98 -4.91 -16.93
C HIS A 61 -13.63 -5.43 -15.53
N ASN A 62 -14.33 -4.98 -14.50
CA ASN A 62 -14.01 -5.24 -13.09
C ASN A 62 -15.20 -5.82 -12.32
N GLU A 63 -16.20 -6.33 -13.00
CA GLU A 63 -17.41 -6.90 -12.40
C GLU A 63 -17.08 -8.05 -11.43
N GLY A 64 -17.71 -8.05 -10.27
CA GLY A 64 -17.53 -9.07 -9.23
C GLY A 64 -16.21 -9.02 -8.47
N MET A 65 -15.38 -7.99 -8.71
CA MET A 65 -14.12 -7.76 -8.00
C MET A 65 -14.17 -6.43 -7.24
N HIS A 66 -13.59 -6.39 -6.05
CA HIS A 66 -13.28 -5.13 -5.38
C HIS A 66 -11.94 -4.62 -5.91
N VAL A 67 -11.96 -3.61 -6.75
CA VAL A 67 -10.78 -3.05 -7.41
C VAL A 67 -10.53 -1.64 -6.90
N VAL A 68 -9.30 -1.35 -6.49
CA VAL A 68 -8.83 -0.03 -6.06
C VAL A 68 -7.83 0.49 -7.09
N PRO A 69 -8.12 1.59 -7.80
CA PRO A 69 -7.16 2.21 -8.71
C PRO A 69 -5.95 2.76 -7.96
N GLN A 70 -4.76 2.54 -8.51
CA GLN A 70 -3.52 3.06 -7.95
C GLN A 70 -3.02 4.26 -8.77
N ILE A 71 -2.60 5.33 -8.09
CA ILE A 71 -2.09 6.57 -8.68
C ILE A 71 -0.60 6.72 -8.35
N LEU A 72 0.20 7.08 -9.34
CA LEU A 72 1.63 7.35 -9.20
C LEU A 72 1.94 8.79 -9.65
N THR A 73 2.08 9.69 -8.71
CA THR A 73 2.49 11.08 -8.96
C THR A 73 3.13 11.69 -7.73
N ASN A 74 3.84 12.80 -7.90
CA ASN A 74 4.34 13.66 -6.83
C ASN A 74 3.76 15.08 -6.92
N ARG A 75 2.66 15.26 -7.66
CA ARG A 75 1.94 16.53 -7.80
C ARG A 75 0.51 16.36 -7.31
N ALA A 76 0.14 17.13 -6.30
CA ALA A 76 -1.20 17.06 -5.70
C ALA A 76 -2.31 17.37 -6.72
N GLU A 77 -2.10 18.38 -7.57
CA GLU A 77 -3.03 18.72 -8.65
C GLU A 77 -3.32 17.53 -9.59
N ASP A 78 -2.28 16.78 -9.96
CA ASP A 78 -2.46 15.62 -10.84
C ASP A 78 -3.19 14.48 -10.11
N PHE A 79 -2.84 14.24 -8.84
CA PHE A 79 -3.52 13.24 -8.00
C PHE A 79 -5.01 13.54 -7.87
N LEU A 80 -5.36 14.78 -7.53
CA LEU A 80 -6.75 15.21 -7.34
C LEU A 80 -7.55 15.15 -8.63
N ALA A 81 -6.95 15.53 -9.77
CA ALA A 81 -7.59 15.43 -11.07
C ALA A 81 -7.90 13.98 -11.45
N ILE A 82 -6.95 13.06 -11.26
CA ILE A 82 -7.14 11.63 -11.51
C ILE A 82 -8.19 11.05 -10.55
N ALA A 83 -8.10 11.35 -9.27
CA ALA A 83 -9.05 10.87 -8.26
C ALA A 83 -10.49 11.33 -8.57
N LYS A 84 -10.66 12.59 -8.98
CA LYS A 84 -11.97 13.12 -9.40
C LYS A 84 -12.52 12.35 -10.61
N GLU A 85 -11.69 12.08 -11.61
CA GLU A 85 -12.10 11.30 -12.79
C GLU A 85 -12.47 9.87 -12.39
N LEU A 86 -11.70 9.22 -11.51
CA LEU A 86 -12.02 7.89 -10.98
C LEU A 86 -13.34 7.87 -10.22
N GLY A 87 -13.67 8.92 -9.47
CA GLY A 87 -14.96 9.08 -8.83
C GLY A 87 -16.14 9.08 -9.82
N ASN A 88 -15.95 9.63 -11.03
CA ASN A 88 -16.97 9.60 -12.10
C ASN A 88 -17.22 8.18 -12.63
N TYR A 89 -16.24 7.27 -12.51
CA TYR A 89 -16.40 5.84 -12.82
C TYR A 89 -17.00 5.04 -11.64
N GLY A 90 -17.31 5.69 -10.51
CA GLY A 90 -17.93 5.05 -9.35
C GLY A 90 -16.96 4.50 -8.31
N TYR A 91 -15.67 4.79 -8.41
CA TYR A 91 -14.69 4.42 -7.38
C TYR A 91 -14.86 5.29 -6.14
N GLU A 92 -14.80 4.66 -4.96
CA GLU A 92 -14.90 5.34 -3.66
C GLU A 92 -13.55 5.48 -2.95
N SER A 93 -12.55 4.75 -3.39
CA SER A 93 -11.20 4.77 -2.84
C SER A 93 -10.13 4.66 -3.92
N VAL A 94 -8.97 5.21 -3.63
CA VAL A 94 -7.76 5.16 -4.46
C VAL A 94 -6.55 4.80 -3.61
N ASN A 95 -5.51 4.30 -4.27
CA ASN A 95 -4.25 3.98 -3.62
C ASN A 95 -3.12 4.84 -4.17
N LEU A 96 -2.31 5.43 -3.29
CA LEU A 96 -1.10 6.16 -3.66
C LEU A 96 0.11 5.23 -3.71
N ASN A 97 0.85 5.23 -4.82
CA ASN A 97 2.09 4.49 -4.96
C ASN A 97 3.30 5.28 -4.46
N LEU A 98 3.87 4.85 -3.33
CA LEU A 98 5.14 5.33 -2.76
C LEU A 98 6.19 4.22 -2.69
N GLY A 99 6.03 3.15 -3.50
CA GLY A 99 6.88 1.96 -3.40
C GLY A 99 7.58 1.53 -4.70
N CYS A 100 7.20 2.06 -5.87
CA CYS A 100 7.81 1.65 -7.14
C CYS A 100 9.30 2.04 -7.18
N PRO A 101 10.23 1.07 -7.28
CA PRO A 101 11.66 1.33 -7.27
C PRO A 101 12.26 1.56 -8.68
N SER A 102 11.43 1.55 -9.73
CA SER A 102 11.90 1.71 -11.11
C SER A 102 12.72 2.99 -11.28
N GLY A 103 13.89 2.90 -11.91
CA GLY A 103 14.79 4.03 -12.11
C GLY A 103 14.14 5.22 -12.82
N THR A 104 13.27 4.97 -13.79
CA THR A 104 12.54 6.04 -14.51
C THR A 104 11.50 6.75 -13.63
N VAL A 105 10.95 6.06 -12.63
CA VAL A 105 10.02 6.60 -11.64
C VAL A 105 10.77 7.38 -10.58
N VAL A 106 11.80 6.76 -10.00
CA VAL A 106 12.64 7.33 -8.93
C VAL A 106 13.37 8.59 -9.37
N ALA A 107 13.90 8.63 -10.61
CA ALA A 107 14.57 9.81 -11.18
C ALA A 107 13.66 11.05 -11.27
N LYS A 108 12.34 10.87 -11.21
CA LYS A 108 11.34 11.93 -11.20
C LYS A 108 10.77 12.21 -9.80
N HIS A 109 11.43 11.73 -8.74
CA HIS A 109 10.93 11.79 -7.35
C HIS A 109 9.49 11.25 -7.21
N ARG A 110 9.16 10.14 -7.90
CA ARG A 110 7.86 9.46 -7.81
C ARG A 110 8.04 8.06 -7.22
N GLY A 111 6.95 7.42 -6.82
CA GLY A 111 7.01 6.10 -6.19
C GLY A 111 7.95 6.10 -4.98
N ALA A 112 8.85 5.12 -4.89
CA ALA A 112 9.85 5.06 -3.82
C ALA A 112 10.82 6.26 -3.84
N GLY A 113 11.02 6.92 -4.97
CA GLY A 113 11.83 8.13 -5.08
C GLY A 113 11.26 9.34 -4.33
N PHE A 114 9.95 9.35 -4.05
CA PHE A 114 9.33 10.44 -3.27
C PHE A 114 9.72 10.37 -1.79
N LEU A 115 10.12 9.20 -1.29
CA LEU A 115 10.59 9.01 0.08
C LEU A 115 11.92 9.73 0.35
N ALA A 116 12.66 10.12 -0.70
CA ALA A 116 13.92 10.85 -0.57
C ALA A 116 13.74 12.33 -0.20
N VAL A 117 12.52 12.85 -0.29
CA VAL A 117 12.17 14.26 -0.04
C VAL A 117 10.96 14.34 0.91
N PRO A 118 11.14 13.92 2.19
CA PRO A 118 10.04 13.73 3.12
C PRO A 118 9.24 15.00 3.42
N GLU A 119 9.86 16.19 3.37
CA GLU A 119 9.18 17.45 3.56
C GLU A 119 8.22 17.77 2.39
N GLU A 120 8.64 17.49 1.17
CA GLU A 120 7.78 17.64 -0.02
C GLU A 120 6.65 16.61 0.00
N LEU A 121 6.94 15.38 0.45
CA LEU A 121 5.95 14.33 0.64
C LEU A 121 4.89 14.73 1.68
N ASP A 122 5.30 15.32 2.80
CA ASP A 122 4.40 15.77 3.86
C ASP A 122 3.41 16.83 3.31
N HIS A 123 3.91 17.85 2.60
CA HIS A 123 3.05 18.87 1.95
C HIS A 123 2.11 18.27 0.91
N PHE A 124 2.63 17.37 0.08
CA PHE A 124 1.80 16.68 -0.91
C PHE A 124 0.65 15.90 -0.25
N LEU A 125 0.94 15.16 0.84
CA LEU A 125 -0.08 14.43 1.59
C LEU A 125 -1.09 15.38 2.22
N GLU A 126 -0.66 16.50 2.79
CA GLU A 126 -1.55 17.51 3.35
C GLU A 126 -2.57 17.99 2.31
N GLU A 127 -2.11 18.33 1.10
CA GLU A 127 -2.98 18.80 0.02
C GLU A 127 -3.97 17.72 -0.43
N ILE A 128 -3.51 16.49 -0.69
CA ILE A 128 -4.40 15.45 -1.21
C ILE A 128 -5.40 14.96 -0.17
N PHE A 129 -5.02 14.89 1.12
CA PHE A 129 -5.96 14.50 2.17
C PHE A 129 -6.95 15.61 2.54
N ALA A 130 -6.63 16.87 2.29
CA ALA A 130 -7.56 17.99 2.48
C ALA A 130 -8.63 18.06 1.39
N GLU A 131 -8.32 17.71 0.15
CA GLU A 131 -9.16 18.01 -1.01
C GLU A 131 -9.71 16.78 -1.75
N CYS A 132 -9.13 15.59 -1.57
CA CYS A 132 -9.57 14.40 -2.29
C CYS A 132 -10.97 13.95 -1.86
N PRO A 133 -11.90 13.77 -2.79
CA PRO A 133 -13.26 13.32 -2.46
C PRO A 133 -13.35 11.82 -2.18
N LEU A 134 -12.29 11.07 -2.48
CA LEU A 134 -12.21 9.62 -2.31
C LEU A 134 -11.36 9.27 -1.10
N ARG A 135 -11.59 8.10 -0.52
CA ARG A 135 -10.72 7.55 0.53
C ARG A 135 -9.37 7.20 -0.06
N ILE A 136 -8.30 7.47 0.68
CA ILE A 136 -6.93 7.25 0.23
C ILE A 136 -6.27 6.18 1.08
N SER A 137 -5.79 5.12 0.43
CA SER A 137 -4.83 4.19 1.00
C SER A 137 -3.43 4.44 0.39
N VAL A 138 -2.39 4.02 1.09
CA VAL A 138 -1.00 4.24 0.66
C VAL A 138 -0.26 2.93 0.58
N LYS A 139 0.49 2.69 -0.51
CA LYS A 139 1.43 1.57 -0.63
C LYS A 139 2.84 2.10 -0.68
N THR A 140 3.64 1.79 0.35
CA THR A 140 4.97 2.36 0.57
C THR A 140 6.05 1.31 0.75
N ARG A 141 7.31 1.74 0.61
CA ARG A 141 8.52 1.11 1.18
C ARG A 141 8.92 1.82 2.46
N VAL A 142 9.92 1.27 3.16
CA VAL A 142 10.35 1.78 4.48
C VAL A 142 11.48 2.81 4.42
N GLY A 143 11.90 3.20 3.22
CA GLY A 143 12.93 4.20 2.99
C GLY A 143 13.54 4.07 1.61
N VAL A 144 14.55 4.90 1.33
CA VAL A 144 15.33 4.91 0.09
C VAL A 144 16.61 4.14 0.24
N ASN A 145 17.41 4.46 1.24
CA ASN A 145 18.75 3.94 1.44
C ASN A 145 18.89 3.05 2.65
N ASP A 146 18.16 3.36 3.71
CA ASP A 146 18.31 2.78 5.03
C ASP A 146 16.96 2.67 5.75
N ALA A 147 16.75 1.56 6.46
CA ALA A 147 15.52 1.34 7.24
C ALA A 147 15.37 2.32 8.42
N GLY A 148 16.44 2.99 8.85
CA GLY A 148 16.37 4.06 9.84
C GLY A 148 15.56 5.29 9.40
N GLU A 149 15.31 5.43 8.09
CA GLU A 149 14.40 6.47 7.55
C GLU A 149 12.94 6.21 7.91
N TRP A 150 12.60 4.96 8.27
CA TRP A 150 11.22 4.52 8.44
C TRP A 150 10.47 5.21 9.58
N GLU A 151 11.12 5.42 10.72
CA GLU A 151 10.49 6.09 11.84
C GLU A 151 9.99 7.50 11.48
N HIS A 152 10.79 8.25 10.74
CA HIS A 152 10.41 9.57 10.27
C HIS A 152 9.28 9.52 9.25
N LEU A 153 9.35 8.62 8.26
CA LEU A 153 8.29 8.44 7.26
C LEU A 153 6.96 8.02 7.91
N LEU A 154 6.99 7.08 8.85
CA LEU A 154 5.79 6.67 9.57
C LEU A 154 5.19 7.83 10.37
N SER A 155 6.01 8.68 10.98
CA SER A 155 5.54 9.86 11.71
C SER A 155 4.81 10.87 10.81
N ILE A 156 5.21 10.98 9.54
CA ILE A 156 4.49 11.77 8.53
C ILE A 156 3.14 11.12 8.23
N TYR A 157 3.12 9.82 7.94
CA TYR A 157 1.88 9.10 7.62
C TYR A 157 0.84 9.15 8.73
N GLU A 158 1.27 9.14 9.99
CA GLU A 158 0.38 9.22 11.15
C GLU A 158 -0.37 10.55 11.28
N LYS A 159 0.00 11.60 10.53
CA LYS A 159 -0.73 12.86 10.51
C LYS A 159 -2.06 12.78 9.74
N PHE A 160 -2.18 11.83 8.80
CA PHE A 160 -3.27 11.79 7.81
C PHE A 160 -4.21 10.61 8.04
N PRO A 161 -5.52 10.73 7.71
CA PRO A 161 -6.51 9.68 7.92
C PRO A 161 -6.49 8.66 6.76
N MET A 162 -5.41 7.89 6.64
CA MET A 162 -5.30 6.83 5.63
C MET A 162 -6.31 5.72 5.90
N GLU A 163 -6.99 5.25 4.85
CA GLU A 163 -7.86 4.08 4.92
C GLU A 163 -7.07 2.82 5.28
N GLU A 164 -5.87 2.69 4.70
CA GLU A 164 -4.95 1.59 4.93
C GLU A 164 -3.53 1.98 4.54
N LEU A 165 -2.54 1.43 5.25
CA LEU A 165 -1.12 1.56 4.93
C LEU A 165 -0.55 0.19 4.57
N ILE A 166 -0.22 -0.01 3.29
CA ILE A 166 0.37 -1.24 2.75
C ILE A 166 1.87 -1.07 2.74
N ILE A 167 2.58 -1.90 3.49
CA ILE A 167 4.02 -1.76 3.71
C ILE A 167 4.77 -2.90 3.04
N HIS A 168 5.65 -2.55 2.09
CA HIS A 168 6.69 -3.42 1.60
C HIS A 168 7.97 -3.12 2.38
N PRO A 169 8.37 -3.96 3.36
CA PRO A 169 9.45 -3.62 4.27
C PRO A 169 10.83 -3.87 3.66
N ARG A 170 11.11 -3.19 2.57
CA ARG A 170 12.40 -3.03 1.90
C ARG A 170 12.63 -1.55 1.62
N VAL A 171 13.89 -1.13 1.57
CA VAL A 171 14.25 0.19 1.05
C VAL A 171 14.26 0.19 -0.47
N GLN A 172 14.23 1.37 -1.09
CA GLN A 172 14.20 1.50 -2.55
C GLN A 172 15.40 0.79 -3.23
N LYS A 173 16.59 0.94 -2.66
CA LYS A 173 17.83 0.34 -3.18
C LYS A 173 17.82 -1.17 -3.24
N ASP A 174 17.05 -1.83 -2.42
CA ASP A 174 16.95 -3.29 -2.42
C ASP A 174 16.23 -3.82 -3.66
N PHE A 175 15.41 -3.02 -4.32
CA PHE A 175 14.52 -3.48 -5.36
C PHE A 175 13.67 -4.67 -4.86
N TYR A 176 14.02 -5.88 -5.25
CA TYR A 176 13.43 -7.15 -4.81
C TYR A 176 14.47 -8.12 -4.23
N ASN A 177 15.70 -7.62 -4.04
CA ASN A 177 16.76 -8.36 -3.37
C ASN A 177 16.63 -8.22 -1.85
N ASN A 178 17.47 -8.95 -1.13
CA ASN A 178 17.47 -9.01 0.32
C ASN A 178 16.15 -9.56 0.90
N THR A 179 16.15 -9.89 2.18
CA THR A 179 14.94 -10.32 2.90
C THR A 179 14.15 -9.10 3.35
N PRO A 180 12.81 -9.13 3.29
CA PRO A 180 11.98 -8.08 3.88
C PRO A 180 12.32 -7.86 5.36
N ASP A 181 12.45 -6.60 5.76
CA ASP A 181 12.77 -6.21 7.13
C ASP A 181 11.53 -6.32 8.02
N MET A 182 11.41 -7.44 8.73
CA MET A 182 10.29 -7.68 9.64
C MET A 182 10.28 -6.74 10.84
N GLU A 183 11.44 -6.24 11.30
CA GLU A 183 11.50 -5.31 12.42
C GLU A 183 10.88 -3.96 12.02
N ALA A 184 11.11 -3.50 10.78
CA ALA A 184 10.47 -2.29 10.26
C ALA A 184 8.93 -2.45 10.18
N PHE A 185 8.43 -3.62 9.76
CA PHE A 185 7.00 -3.87 9.77
C PHE A 185 6.41 -3.92 11.18
N LEU A 186 7.10 -4.58 12.11
CA LEU A 186 6.67 -4.68 13.51
C LEU A 186 6.69 -3.32 14.20
N TYR A 187 7.66 -2.47 13.88
CA TYR A 187 7.68 -1.09 14.35
C TYR A 187 6.38 -0.34 13.97
N ALA A 188 5.90 -0.54 12.72
CA ALA A 188 4.62 0.04 12.31
C ALA A 188 3.44 -0.58 13.08
N VAL A 189 3.45 -1.89 13.35
CA VAL A 189 2.38 -2.56 14.12
C VAL A 189 2.26 -1.98 15.53
N GLU A 190 3.38 -1.60 16.14
CA GLU A 190 3.42 -1.04 17.49
C GLU A 190 3.10 0.46 17.53
N ASN A 191 3.45 1.21 16.49
CA ASN A 191 3.44 2.67 16.51
C ASN A 191 2.39 3.32 15.58
N SER A 192 1.72 2.54 14.71
CA SER A 192 0.72 3.09 13.80
C SER A 192 -0.70 2.89 14.31
N ARG A 193 -1.53 3.92 14.09
CA ARG A 193 -2.99 3.85 14.27
C ARG A 193 -3.75 3.35 13.05
N HIS A 194 -3.06 3.22 11.91
CA HIS A 194 -3.69 2.80 10.65
C HIS A 194 -3.96 1.29 10.60
N THR A 195 -4.92 0.89 9.77
CA THR A 195 -5.02 -0.50 9.32
C THR A 195 -3.77 -0.81 8.49
N LEU A 196 -3.04 -1.87 8.84
CA LEU A 196 -1.79 -2.23 8.18
C LEU A 196 -1.97 -3.47 7.32
N CYS A 197 -1.34 -3.46 6.14
CA CYS A 197 -1.20 -4.60 5.26
C CYS A 197 0.28 -4.89 4.99
N TYR A 198 0.70 -6.12 5.22
CA TYR A 198 2.05 -6.59 4.88
C TYR A 198 2.13 -6.95 3.40
N ASN A 199 3.17 -6.50 2.72
CA ASN A 199 3.47 -6.88 1.35
C ASN A 199 4.95 -7.23 1.21
N GLY A 200 5.28 -8.51 1.11
CA GLY A 200 6.65 -8.99 0.88
C GLY A 200 6.71 -10.50 0.82
N ASP A 201 7.37 -11.05 -0.18
CA ASP A 201 7.83 -12.44 -0.38
C ASP A 201 6.94 -13.58 0.17
N ILE A 202 5.62 -13.42 0.13
CA ILE A 202 4.68 -14.51 0.42
C ILE A 202 4.32 -15.15 -0.91
N CYS A 203 5.13 -16.13 -1.33
CA CYS A 203 5.02 -16.82 -2.61
C CYS A 203 4.38 -18.20 -2.49
N SER A 204 4.25 -18.71 -1.26
CA SER A 204 3.70 -20.03 -0.97
C SER A 204 2.84 -20.03 0.30
N VAL A 205 2.08 -21.10 0.49
CA VAL A 205 1.32 -21.32 1.73
C VAL A 205 2.26 -21.45 2.92
N GLU A 206 3.47 -21.99 2.73
CA GLU A 206 4.47 -22.15 3.78
C GLU A 206 5.05 -20.80 4.21
N ASP A 207 5.33 -19.89 3.26
CA ASP A 207 5.77 -18.53 3.58
C ASP A 207 4.72 -17.81 4.42
N TYR A 208 3.44 -17.96 4.05
CA TYR A 208 2.34 -17.39 4.81
C TYR A 208 2.25 -17.96 6.23
N ARG A 209 2.40 -19.27 6.41
CA ARG A 209 2.37 -19.90 7.74
C ARG A 209 3.52 -19.42 8.61
N THR A 210 4.73 -19.35 8.04
CA THR A 210 5.93 -18.85 8.71
C THR A 210 5.75 -17.40 9.14
N TRP A 211 5.31 -16.53 8.23
CA TRP A 211 5.03 -15.13 8.52
C TRP A 211 3.97 -14.99 9.64
N ARG A 212 2.88 -15.74 9.54
CA ARG A 212 1.81 -15.70 10.54
C ARG A 212 2.32 -16.13 11.93
N GLN A 213 3.12 -17.19 12.00
CA GLN A 213 3.71 -17.65 13.26
C GLN A 213 4.62 -16.58 13.88
N GLN A 214 5.47 -15.94 13.11
CA GLN A 214 6.34 -14.85 13.57
C GLN A 214 5.53 -13.68 14.14
N MET A 215 4.43 -13.31 13.47
CA MET A 215 3.55 -12.24 13.93
C MET A 215 2.83 -12.61 15.24
N GLU A 216 2.38 -13.87 15.40
CA GLU A 216 1.73 -14.34 16.62
C GLU A 216 2.70 -14.42 17.81
N GLU A 217 3.94 -14.85 17.60
CA GLU A 217 4.98 -14.94 18.62
C GLU A 217 5.37 -13.56 19.15
N LYS A 218 5.59 -12.58 18.25
CA LYS A 218 5.96 -11.22 18.63
C LYS A 218 4.82 -10.48 19.33
N ARG A 219 3.58 -10.69 18.95
CA ARG A 219 2.42 -10.19 19.71
C ARG A 219 2.38 -10.72 21.15
N LYS A 220 2.73 -11.98 21.36
CA LYS A 220 2.80 -12.57 22.71
C LYS A 220 3.90 -11.94 23.55
N CYS A 221 5.08 -11.66 22.96
CA CYS A 221 6.18 -11.00 23.65
C CYS A 221 5.84 -9.55 24.07
N ALA A 222 5.19 -8.78 23.22
CA ALA A 222 4.73 -7.43 23.55
C ALA A 222 3.72 -7.44 24.72
N PHE A 223 2.77 -8.38 24.74
CA PHE A 223 1.82 -8.55 25.84
C PHE A 223 2.47 -8.96 27.17
N MET A 224 3.57 -9.73 27.13
CA MET A 224 4.31 -10.11 28.35
C MET A 224 5.16 -8.97 28.91
N GLN A 225 5.64 -8.04 28.08
CA GLN A 225 6.36 -6.85 28.55
C GLN A 225 5.44 -5.84 29.25
N GLU A 226 4.22 -5.63 28.77
CA GLU A 226 3.24 -4.75 29.43
C GLU A 226 2.73 -5.31 30.76
N SER A 227 2.66 -6.63 30.94
CA SER A 227 2.24 -7.25 32.19
C SER A 227 3.33 -7.37 33.25
N GLY A 228 4.58 -7.06 32.94
CA GLY A 228 5.74 -7.07 33.85
C GLY A 228 6.06 -5.73 34.51
N GLN A 229 5.29 -4.69 34.22
CA GLN A 229 5.43 -3.34 34.82
C GLN A 229 4.22 -2.96 35.69
N GLN A 230 3.86 -3.84 36.63
CA GLN A 230 2.97 -3.52 37.74
C GLN A 230 3.65 -3.84 39.07
#